data_50facb772a55babc5f8b9ca42889b287
#
_entry.id   50facb772a55babc5f8b9ca42889b287
#
_cell.length_a   1.000
_cell.length_b   1.000
_cell.length_c   1.000
_cell.angle_alpha   90.00
_cell.angle_beta   90.00
_cell.angle_gamma   90.00
#
_symmetry.space_group_name_H-M   'P 1'
#
loop_
_entity.id
_entity.type
_entity.pdbx_description
1 polymer ?
#
loop_
_entity_poly.entity_id
_entity_poly.type
_entity_poly.pdbx_seq_one_letter_code
_entity_poly.pdbx_strand_id
1 'polypeptide(L)'
;MLTDLYIADAGGEVKEKTIAEAYQGLQQIPRKKKKGYVDILYAPDKKSQGGENIILADQIAIIRDIRQRGGQLNDIVILVRGGKEGALVADFLMEYNKTADRPIGFISNDSLYVWSSPYIQFIIAILKYMVDPCDMVNKTQILYFYRVFIQDENNPDLHDIFSGIGEKELFEVLGTDFELDKNKIMSYSLYETIETILDKFSLRKKREEIPYLIAFQDIIYEYETNNSNSITLFLDWWEKEQGKRVLTTSEEVDAVRILTIHKSKGLEFEFVLLPFCSWELDSVRPVRRIWCMNNEQGFNQLDYAPLNYSSKLTNTIFKKDYLDEHLKAYIDNLNLLYVALTRAKTELYVRPYSPKINKDGSISMSDIGAFIYSVLAETELVDNATMQVALGEKQCFPSKAGAGQTSVTLQNYPVFQPGERISIKYKFRDYTEPQQASLSAIDEGKLLHEIFKHIRYAGDVSQAVQQAYLEGLISIREKEAYCAKIEAYISNPQASEWFGPENNIMNERDILFPGGRKTRPDRIIFNGSVVRIIDYKFGQSEENKYLKQVGFYCNTLRKMGFKEVEGYVWYVKSGKIVQV
;
A
#
# COMPACT_ATOMS: atom_id res chain seq x y z
N MET A 1 19.68 14.29 31.91
CA MET A 1 19.26 15.08 30.73
C MET A 1 17.79 14.85 30.32
N LEU A 2 17.33 13.66 29.93
CA LEU A 2 15.89 13.44 29.72
C LEU A 2 15.09 13.56 31.02
N THR A 3 15.63 13.11 32.12
CA THR A 3 15.12 13.31 33.46
C THR A 3 15.01 14.81 33.80
N ASP A 4 16.02 15.60 33.52
CA ASP A 4 16.06 17.04 33.88
C ASP A 4 15.02 17.86 33.09
N LEU A 5 14.83 17.57 31.79
CA LEU A 5 13.79 18.20 30.96
C LEU A 5 12.37 17.90 31.43
N TYR A 6 12.16 16.73 32.00
CA TYR A 6 10.83 16.28 32.47
C TYR A 6 10.55 16.78 33.90
N ILE A 7 11.56 16.85 34.75
CA ILE A 7 11.45 17.32 36.16
C ILE A 7 11.06 18.80 36.20
N ALA A 8 11.68 19.64 35.38
CA ALA A 8 11.42 21.08 35.33
C ALA A 8 9.94 21.39 35.01
N ASP A 9 9.27 20.56 34.23
CA ASP A 9 7.88 20.79 33.79
C ASP A 9 6.83 20.05 34.60
N ALA A 10 7.12 18.91 35.20
CA ALA A 10 6.14 18.03 35.84
C ALA A 10 5.99 18.18 37.35
N GLY A 11 6.90 18.89 38.01
CA GLY A 11 6.84 19.19 39.47
C GLY A 11 6.79 17.97 40.38
N GLY A 12 7.48 16.85 40.06
CA GLY A 12 7.35 15.67 40.89
C GLY A 12 8.50 14.67 40.85
N GLU A 13 9.00 14.33 42.02
CA GLU A 13 10.01 13.29 42.32
C GLU A 13 9.66 11.87 41.80
N VAL A 14 8.38 11.59 41.51
CA VAL A 14 7.86 10.22 41.24
C VAL A 14 8.25 9.68 39.89
N LYS A 15 8.49 10.52 38.86
CA LYS A 15 8.74 10.06 37.49
C LYS A 15 10.22 9.90 37.13
N GLU A 16 11.10 10.57 37.85
CA GLU A 16 12.55 10.42 37.71
C GLU A 16 13.01 8.98 37.99
N LYS A 17 12.51 8.39 39.06
CA LYS A 17 12.76 6.98 39.39
C LYS A 17 12.30 6.01 38.30
N THR A 18 11.15 6.27 37.69
CA THR A 18 10.55 5.34 36.72
C THR A 18 11.38 5.21 35.43
N ILE A 19 11.98 6.30 34.93
CA ILE A 19 12.85 6.26 33.73
C ILE A 19 14.19 5.62 34.07
N ALA A 20 14.82 6.04 35.16
CA ALA A 20 16.09 5.48 35.61
C ALA A 20 15.98 3.98 35.91
N GLU A 21 14.89 3.56 36.55
CA GLU A 21 14.60 2.16 36.84
C GLU A 21 14.31 1.35 35.56
N ALA A 22 13.59 1.92 34.57
CA ALA A 22 13.30 1.26 33.31
C ALA A 22 14.56 0.95 32.47
N TYR A 23 15.59 1.78 32.61
CA TYR A 23 16.87 1.61 31.90
C TYR A 23 17.99 1.04 32.79
N GLN A 24 17.70 0.72 34.05
CA GLN A 24 18.65 0.13 34.98
C GLN A 24 19.02 -1.31 34.54
N GLY A 25 20.31 -1.57 34.37
CA GLY A 25 20.81 -2.90 33.99
C GLY A 25 20.81 -3.19 32.48
N LEU A 26 20.53 -2.21 31.63
CA LEU A 26 20.60 -2.34 30.16
C LEU A 26 22.04 -2.34 29.59
N GLN A 27 23.00 -2.89 30.33
CA GLN A 27 24.35 -3.07 29.77
C GLN A 27 24.36 -4.24 28.79
N GLN A 28 24.79 -3.98 27.56
CA GLN A 28 24.99 -5.04 26.58
C GLN A 28 26.23 -5.88 26.95
N ILE A 29 26.02 -7.20 27.03
CA ILE A 29 27.11 -8.14 27.23
C ILE A 29 27.66 -8.49 25.84
N PRO A 30 28.95 -8.20 25.53
CA PRO A 30 29.52 -8.53 24.26
C PRO A 30 29.57 -10.05 24.05
N ARG A 31 28.97 -10.56 22.99
CA ARG A 31 28.97 -11.99 22.67
C ARG A 31 30.29 -12.46 22.03
N LYS A 32 31.05 -11.57 21.41
CA LYS A 32 32.33 -11.86 20.76
C LYS A 32 33.45 -11.03 21.37
N LYS A 33 34.62 -11.63 21.56
CA LYS A 33 35.84 -10.92 22.04
C LYS A 33 36.45 -9.98 20.99
N LYS A 34 36.00 -10.00 19.74
CA LYS A 34 36.50 -9.11 18.67
C LYS A 34 35.90 -7.73 18.83
N LYS A 35 36.74 -6.72 18.71
CA LYS A 35 36.35 -5.31 18.68
C LYS A 35 35.56 -5.04 17.38
N GLY A 36 34.36 -4.46 17.48
CA GLY A 36 33.61 -3.96 16.33
C GLY A 36 34.11 -2.57 15.90
N TYR A 37 33.50 -2.04 14.83
CA TYR A 37 33.76 -0.67 14.37
C TYR A 37 32.47 0.14 14.37
N VAL A 38 32.52 1.35 14.93
CA VAL A 38 31.41 2.30 14.93
C VAL A 38 31.91 3.62 14.34
N ASP A 39 31.17 4.11 13.35
CA ASP A 39 31.48 5.38 12.68
C ASP A 39 30.23 6.26 12.67
N ILE A 40 30.28 7.37 13.40
CA ILE A 40 29.22 8.37 13.47
C ILE A 40 29.75 9.64 12.83
N LEU A 41 29.20 10.03 11.67
CA LEU A 41 29.61 11.22 10.95
C LEU A 41 28.39 12.13 10.77
N TYR A 42 28.49 13.37 11.27
CA TYR A 42 27.42 14.37 11.18
C TYR A 42 27.44 15.05 9.81
N ALA A 43 26.32 14.92 9.10
CA ALA A 43 26.11 15.61 7.83
C ALA A 43 25.66 17.06 8.05
N PRO A 44 25.86 17.95 7.06
CA PRO A 44 25.30 19.31 7.11
C PRO A 44 23.78 19.31 7.33
N ASP A 45 23.25 20.41 7.88
CA ASP A 45 21.81 20.54 8.18
C ASP A 45 20.95 20.15 6.95
N LYS A 46 19.85 19.46 7.22
CA LYS A 46 18.85 19.02 6.22
C LYS A 46 18.37 20.13 5.27
N LYS A 47 18.34 21.37 5.76
CA LYS A 47 17.94 22.56 4.99
C LYS A 47 19.03 23.12 4.08
N SER A 48 20.29 22.69 4.26
CA SER A 48 21.37 23.07 3.35
C SER A 48 21.21 22.30 2.04
N GLN A 49 21.29 23.00 0.89
CA GLN A 49 21.21 22.35 -0.41
C GLN A 49 22.25 21.22 -0.50
N GLY A 50 21.75 19.97 -0.61
CA GLY A 50 22.59 18.79 -0.83
C GLY A 50 22.88 17.91 0.40
N GLY A 51 22.43 18.25 1.61
CA GLY A 51 22.70 17.43 2.81
C GLY A 51 22.23 15.98 2.69
N GLU A 52 21.05 15.75 2.10
CA GLU A 52 20.55 14.40 1.84
C GLU A 52 21.42 13.64 0.82
N ASN A 53 21.83 14.29 -0.27
CA ASN A 53 22.67 13.69 -1.29
C ASN A 53 24.07 13.33 -0.77
N ILE A 54 24.61 14.12 0.16
CA ILE A 54 25.90 13.83 0.80
C ILE A 54 25.79 12.53 1.63
N ILE A 55 24.72 12.38 2.42
CA ILE A 55 24.48 11.15 3.18
C ILE A 55 24.36 9.95 2.25
N LEU A 56 23.58 10.08 1.18
CA LEU A 56 23.33 8.99 0.25
C LEU A 56 24.58 8.59 -0.55
N ALA A 57 25.38 9.58 -0.97
CA ALA A 57 26.68 9.31 -1.62
C ALA A 57 27.66 8.61 -0.69
N ASP A 58 27.67 8.99 0.59
CA ASP A 58 28.49 8.33 1.61
C ASP A 58 28.07 6.86 1.83
N GLN A 59 26.74 6.54 1.77
CA GLN A 59 26.31 5.15 1.84
C GLN A 59 26.93 4.29 0.72
N ILE A 60 26.99 4.81 -0.50
CA ILE A 60 27.64 4.11 -1.61
C ILE A 60 29.12 3.91 -1.35
N ALA A 61 29.82 4.93 -0.83
CA ALA A 61 31.23 4.82 -0.49
C ALA A 61 31.48 3.74 0.58
N ILE A 62 30.64 3.67 1.61
CA ILE A 62 30.71 2.65 2.66
C ILE A 62 30.47 1.25 2.07
N ILE A 63 29.44 1.06 1.25
CA ILE A 63 29.13 -0.23 0.62
C ILE A 63 30.31 -0.70 -0.24
N ARG A 64 30.92 0.20 -1.00
CA ARG A 64 32.10 -0.10 -1.80
C ARG A 64 33.31 -0.49 -0.95
N ASP A 65 33.58 0.25 0.13
CA ASP A 65 34.65 -0.06 1.08
C ASP A 65 34.46 -1.44 1.72
N ILE A 66 33.25 -1.77 2.17
CA ILE A 66 32.92 -3.10 2.72
C ILE A 66 33.18 -4.19 1.68
N ARG A 67 32.75 -3.99 0.42
CA ARG A 67 33.00 -4.97 -0.65
C ARG A 67 34.48 -5.13 -0.96
N GLN A 68 35.24 -4.05 -0.98
CA GLN A 68 36.69 -4.12 -1.20
C GLN A 68 37.42 -4.90 -0.11
N ARG A 69 36.90 -4.87 1.12
CA ARG A 69 37.39 -5.63 2.27
C ARG A 69 36.86 -7.08 2.34
N GLY A 70 36.11 -7.53 1.32
CA GLY A 70 35.61 -8.92 1.19
C GLY A 70 34.19 -9.16 1.75
N GLY A 71 33.47 -8.13 2.21
CA GLY A 71 32.08 -8.25 2.66
C GLY A 71 31.11 -8.50 1.48
N GLN A 72 30.02 -9.21 1.73
CA GLN A 72 28.97 -9.50 0.74
C GLN A 72 27.85 -8.44 0.85
N LEU A 73 27.09 -8.21 -0.24
CA LEU A 73 25.97 -7.26 -0.21
C LEU A 73 24.84 -7.72 0.70
N ASN A 74 24.57 -9.01 0.76
CA ASN A 74 23.53 -9.60 1.61
C ASN A 74 23.83 -9.51 3.12
N ASP A 75 25.08 -9.22 3.51
CA ASP A 75 25.51 -8.96 4.88
C ASP A 75 25.25 -7.51 5.31
N ILE A 76 24.86 -6.62 4.36
CA ILE A 76 24.66 -5.18 4.57
C ILE A 76 23.18 -4.87 4.68
N VAL A 77 22.81 -4.12 5.72
CA VAL A 77 21.46 -3.55 5.85
C VAL A 77 21.51 -2.03 5.98
N ILE A 78 20.63 -1.36 5.27
CA ILE A 78 20.34 0.07 5.45
C ILE A 78 19.06 0.18 6.26
N LEU A 79 19.16 0.73 7.47
CA LEU A 79 18.02 0.92 8.36
C LEU A 79 17.48 2.34 8.23
N VAL A 80 16.16 2.45 8.01
CA VAL A 80 15.46 3.72 7.87
C VAL A 80 14.32 3.84 8.89
N ARG A 81 13.91 5.05 9.22
CA ARG A 81 12.81 5.30 10.16
C ARG A 81 11.46 4.92 9.54
N GLY A 82 11.26 5.20 8.26
CA GLY A 82 9.99 4.96 7.56
C GLY A 82 10.14 4.77 6.06
N GLY A 83 9.04 4.37 5.41
CA GLY A 83 9.02 4.01 3.98
C GLY A 83 9.47 5.14 3.05
N LYS A 84 9.22 6.42 3.39
CA LYS A 84 9.68 7.56 2.59
C LYS A 84 11.20 7.65 2.50
N GLU A 85 11.90 7.40 3.61
CA GLU A 85 13.36 7.36 3.63
C GLU A 85 13.88 6.14 2.86
N GLY A 86 13.17 4.99 2.98
CA GLY A 86 13.50 3.79 2.22
C GLY A 86 13.37 3.99 0.72
N ALA A 87 12.32 4.66 0.26
CA ALA A 87 12.14 5.02 -1.14
C ALA A 87 13.25 5.96 -1.63
N LEU A 88 13.61 6.98 -0.84
CA LEU A 88 14.69 7.91 -1.18
C LEU A 88 16.04 7.20 -1.38
N VAL A 89 16.37 6.26 -0.49
CA VAL A 89 17.58 5.43 -0.62
C VAL A 89 17.51 4.55 -1.88
N ALA A 90 16.37 3.92 -2.12
CA ALA A 90 16.17 3.06 -3.29
C ALA A 90 16.29 3.84 -4.60
N ASP A 91 15.63 5.00 -4.71
CA ASP A 91 15.68 5.86 -5.89
C ASP A 91 17.11 6.32 -6.18
N PHE A 92 17.86 6.70 -5.14
CA PHE A 92 19.26 7.11 -5.29
C PHE A 92 20.16 5.95 -5.76
N LEU A 93 19.97 4.73 -5.22
CA LEU A 93 20.69 3.54 -5.68
C LEU A 93 20.33 3.17 -7.12
N MET A 94 19.07 3.30 -7.51
CA MET A 94 18.64 3.09 -8.90
C MET A 94 19.33 4.08 -9.86
N GLU A 95 19.36 5.36 -9.51
CA GLU A 95 20.02 6.38 -10.34
C GLU A 95 21.52 6.15 -10.44
N TYR A 96 22.14 5.83 -9.31
CA TYR A 96 23.55 5.45 -9.29
C TYR A 96 23.84 4.25 -10.20
N ASN A 97 23.01 3.21 -10.18
CA ASN A 97 23.19 1.99 -10.96
C ASN A 97 23.09 2.19 -12.48
N LYS A 98 22.41 3.26 -12.95
CA LYS A 98 22.33 3.57 -14.39
C LYS A 98 23.70 3.88 -15.01
N THR A 99 24.62 4.43 -14.24
CA THR A 99 25.94 4.89 -14.71
C THR A 99 27.10 4.12 -14.09
N ALA A 100 26.84 3.22 -13.15
CA ALA A 100 27.86 2.53 -12.39
C ALA A 100 28.45 1.35 -13.16
N ASP A 101 29.78 1.26 -13.24
CA ASP A 101 30.49 0.08 -13.80
C ASP A 101 30.19 -1.21 -13.01
N ARG A 102 29.91 -1.08 -11.71
CA ARG A 102 29.54 -2.18 -10.81
C ARG A 102 28.27 -1.80 -10.06
N PRO A 103 27.10 -2.18 -10.55
CA PRO A 103 25.84 -1.89 -9.90
C PRO A 103 25.76 -2.56 -8.52
N ILE A 104 25.08 -1.90 -7.59
CA ILE A 104 24.80 -2.40 -6.25
C ILE A 104 23.38 -2.99 -6.26
N GLY A 105 23.27 -4.32 -6.18
CA GLY A 105 21.99 -4.99 -5.98
C GLY A 105 21.40 -4.58 -4.64
N PHE A 106 20.12 -4.24 -4.59
CA PHE A 106 19.43 -3.94 -3.34
C PHE A 106 18.00 -4.47 -3.33
N ILE A 107 17.49 -4.71 -2.13
CA ILE A 107 16.13 -5.18 -1.88
C ILE A 107 15.52 -4.26 -0.83
N SER A 108 14.40 -3.63 -1.15
CA SER A 108 13.65 -2.82 -0.21
C SER A 108 12.28 -3.44 0.03
N ASN A 109 11.99 -3.81 1.28
CA ASN A 109 10.70 -4.39 1.63
C ASN A 109 9.52 -3.40 1.51
N ASP A 110 9.79 -2.10 1.37
CA ASP A 110 8.76 -1.08 1.23
C ASP A 110 8.63 -0.56 -0.22
N SER A 111 9.57 -0.93 -1.12
CA SER A 111 9.54 -0.54 -2.54
C SER A 111 9.16 -1.67 -3.49
N LEU A 112 9.07 -2.90 -3.00
CA LEU A 112 8.74 -4.08 -3.80
C LEU A 112 7.25 -4.48 -3.66
N TYR A 113 6.36 -3.50 -3.72
CA TYR A 113 4.94 -3.82 -3.82
C TYR A 113 4.68 -4.51 -5.16
N VAL A 114 3.95 -5.63 -5.13
CA VAL A 114 3.61 -6.37 -6.34
C VAL A 114 2.87 -5.48 -7.35
N TRP A 115 2.03 -4.56 -6.86
CA TRP A 115 1.30 -3.61 -7.70
C TRP A 115 2.20 -2.56 -8.40
N SER A 116 3.45 -2.33 -7.95
CA SER A 116 4.33 -1.33 -8.56
C SER A 116 4.89 -1.76 -9.91
N SER A 117 4.88 -3.07 -10.22
CA SER A 117 5.31 -3.58 -11.52
C SER A 117 4.38 -3.09 -12.65
N PRO A 118 4.94 -2.49 -13.72
CA PRO A 118 4.16 -2.09 -14.89
C PRO A 118 3.43 -3.28 -15.55
N TYR A 119 3.99 -4.49 -15.45
CA TYR A 119 3.39 -5.71 -15.98
C TYR A 119 2.14 -6.10 -15.19
N ILE A 120 2.19 -5.99 -13.86
CA ILE A 120 1.01 -6.23 -13.02
C ILE A 120 -0.06 -5.18 -13.27
N GLN A 121 0.33 -3.90 -13.41
CA GLN A 121 -0.61 -2.83 -13.74
C GLN A 121 -1.27 -3.05 -15.11
N PHE A 122 -0.53 -3.55 -16.09
CA PHE A 122 -1.07 -3.95 -17.40
C PHE A 122 -2.10 -5.07 -17.28
N ILE A 123 -1.79 -6.12 -16.53
CA ILE A 123 -2.73 -7.24 -16.30
C ILE A 123 -4.01 -6.74 -15.61
N ILE A 124 -3.87 -5.93 -14.57
CA ILE A 124 -5.01 -5.34 -13.86
C ILE A 124 -5.85 -4.46 -14.79
N ALA A 125 -5.22 -3.67 -15.67
CA ALA A 125 -5.94 -2.85 -16.64
C ALA A 125 -6.74 -3.73 -17.63
N ILE A 126 -6.18 -4.87 -18.10
CA ILE A 126 -6.91 -5.84 -18.94
C ILE A 126 -8.09 -6.44 -18.18
N LEU A 127 -7.92 -6.87 -16.93
CA LEU A 127 -9.02 -7.40 -16.12
C LEU A 127 -10.14 -6.37 -15.94
N LYS A 128 -9.79 -5.10 -15.69
CA LYS A 128 -10.76 -3.99 -15.62
C LYS A 128 -11.49 -3.79 -16.95
N TYR A 129 -10.76 -3.85 -18.07
CA TYR A 129 -11.35 -3.76 -19.40
C TYR A 129 -12.31 -4.94 -19.70
N MET A 130 -12.01 -6.13 -19.23
CA MET A 130 -12.91 -7.29 -19.38
C MET A 130 -14.24 -7.07 -18.64
N VAL A 131 -14.21 -6.40 -17.48
CA VAL A 131 -15.41 -6.07 -16.69
C VAL A 131 -16.17 -4.89 -17.29
N ASP A 132 -15.47 -3.82 -17.69
CA ASP A 132 -16.06 -2.61 -18.30
C ASP A 132 -15.29 -2.17 -19.55
N PRO A 133 -15.67 -2.67 -20.72
CA PRO A 133 -15.02 -2.30 -21.99
C PRO A 133 -15.23 -0.84 -22.41
N CYS A 134 -16.13 -0.12 -21.76
CA CYS A 134 -16.43 1.28 -22.10
C CYS A 134 -15.56 2.28 -21.32
N ASP A 135 -14.73 1.82 -20.38
CA ASP A 135 -13.86 2.69 -19.60
C ASP A 135 -12.65 3.16 -20.42
N MET A 136 -12.68 4.43 -20.85
CA MET A 136 -11.61 5.05 -21.65
C MET A 136 -10.30 5.15 -20.87
N VAL A 137 -10.34 5.28 -19.55
CA VAL A 137 -9.13 5.36 -18.71
C VAL A 137 -8.39 4.01 -18.74
N ASN A 138 -9.10 2.90 -18.60
CA ASN A 138 -8.49 1.57 -18.69
C ASN A 138 -7.93 1.28 -20.08
N LYS A 139 -8.64 1.68 -21.15
CA LYS A 139 -8.14 1.55 -22.53
C LYS A 139 -6.80 2.27 -22.69
N THR A 140 -6.72 3.51 -22.20
CA THR A 140 -5.50 4.33 -22.23
C THR A 140 -4.37 3.69 -21.43
N GLN A 141 -4.66 3.16 -20.24
CA GLN A 141 -3.67 2.49 -19.42
C GLN A 141 -3.10 1.24 -20.10
N ILE A 142 -3.94 0.42 -20.74
CA ILE A 142 -3.50 -0.75 -21.50
C ILE A 142 -2.50 -0.34 -22.58
N LEU A 143 -2.84 0.66 -23.40
CA LEU A 143 -1.96 1.13 -24.48
C LEU A 143 -0.65 1.70 -23.95
N TYR A 144 -0.73 2.52 -22.89
CA TYR A 144 0.44 3.11 -22.26
C TYR A 144 1.41 2.03 -21.74
N PHE A 145 0.93 1.10 -20.93
CA PHE A 145 1.80 0.05 -20.39
C PHE A 145 2.33 -0.88 -21.48
N TYR A 146 1.54 -1.18 -22.47
CA TYR A 146 1.94 -2.03 -23.58
C TYR A 146 3.09 -1.41 -24.40
N ARG A 147 2.93 -0.16 -24.86
CA ARG A 147 3.95 0.51 -25.66
C ARG A 147 5.21 0.81 -24.87
N VAL A 148 5.06 1.40 -23.69
CA VAL A 148 6.20 1.90 -22.90
C VAL A 148 7.00 0.75 -22.26
N PHE A 149 6.33 -0.23 -21.70
CA PHE A 149 7.01 -1.24 -20.86
C PHE A 149 7.10 -2.63 -21.48
N ILE A 150 6.15 -3.02 -22.34
CA ILE A 150 6.18 -4.35 -22.96
C ILE A 150 6.91 -4.31 -24.29
N GLN A 151 6.67 -3.28 -25.11
CA GLN A 151 7.37 -3.06 -26.37
C GLN A 151 8.68 -2.27 -26.23
N ASP A 152 8.99 -1.73 -25.04
CA ASP A 152 10.16 -0.88 -24.75
C ASP A 152 10.28 0.31 -25.73
N GLU A 153 9.14 0.95 -26.10
CA GLU A 153 9.12 2.09 -27.01
C GLU A 153 9.74 3.32 -26.33
N ASN A 154 10.87 3.78 -26.85
CA ASN A 154 11.56 4.97 -26.33
C ASN A 154 10.84 6.25 -26.75
N ASN A 155 10.35 7.04 -25.80
CA ASN A 155 9.63 8.30 -26.00
C ASN A 155 8.36 8.18 -26.87
N PRO A 156 7.35 7.38 -26.46
CA PRO A 156 6.07 7.40 -27.16
C PRO A 156 5.45 8.80 -27.05
N ASP A 157 4.81 9.27 -28.11
CA ASP A 157 4.04 10.51 -28.00
C ASP A 157 2.84 10.26 -27.08
N LEU A 158 2.97 10.71 -25.83
CA LEU A 158 1.93 10.58 -24.82
C LEU A 158 0.65 11.30 -25.24
N HIS A 159 0.76 12.37 -26.03
CA HIS A 159 -0.41 13.08 -26.54
C HIS A 159 -1.21 12.19 -27.48
N ASP A 160 -0.55 11.47 -28.38
CA ASP A 160 -1.22 10.52 -29.28
C ASP A 160 -1.89 9.37 -28.51
N ILE A 161 -1.23 8.87 -27.47
CA ILE A 161 -1.81 7.82 -26.59
C ILE A 161 -3.05 8.35 -25.85
N PHE A 162 -3.02 9.61 -25.37
CA PHE A 162 -4.09 10.17 -24.55
C PHE A 162 -5.20 10.89 -25.34
N SER A 163 -4.94 11.38 -26.55
CA SER A 163 -5.90 12.18 -27.31
C SER A 163 -6.64 11.43 -28.41
N GLY A 164 -6.15 10.29 -28.86
CA GLY A 164 -6.57 9.66 -30.10
C GLY A 164 -6.98 8.21 -30.03
N ILE A 165 -7.31 7.66 -28.85
CA ILE A 165 -7.60 6.23 -28.74
C ILE A 165 -8.92 5.88 -29.40
N GLY A 166 -8.85 5.64 -30.72
CA GLY A 166 -9.87 4.92 -31.43
C GLY A 166 -9.88 3.46 -30.98
N GLU A 167 -11.05 2.84 -30.98
CA GLU A 167 -11.22 1.40 -30.72
C GLU A 167 -10.27 0.55 -31.57
N LYS A 168 -9.86 1.01 -32.75
CA LYS A 168 -8.92 0.33 -33.64
C LYS A 168 -7.55 0.05 -33.00
N GLU A 169 -6.93 1.02 -32.34
CA GLU A 169 -5.60 0.83 -31.73
C GLU A 169 -5.63 -0.17 -30.58
N LEU A 170 -6.69 -0.15 -29.78
CA LEU A 170 -6.85 -1.12 -28.71
C LEU A 170 -6.99 -2.54 -29.26
N PHE A 171 -7.76 -2.71 -30.34
CA PHE A 171 -7.91 -4.02 -31.02
C PHE A 171 -6.61 -4.49 -31.67
N GLU A 172 -5.79 -3.57 -32.19
CA GLU A 172 -4.45 -3.90 -32.69
C GLU A 172 -3.55 -4.46 -31.58
N VAL A 173 -3.61 -3.87 -30.38
CA VAL A 173 -2.84 -4.32 -29.22
C VAL A 173 -3.39 -5.63 -28.63
N LEU A 174 -4.69 -5.69 -28.39
CA LEU A 174 -5.33 -6.86 -27.79
C LEU A 174 -5.49 -8.03 -28.78
N GLY A 175 -5.47 -7.73 -30.08
CA GLY A 175 -5.80 -8.63 -31.18
C GLY A 175 -7.31 -8.68 -31.43
N THR A 176 -7.67 -8.82 -32.72
CA THR A 176 -9.08 -8.88 -33.17
C THR A 176 -9.88 -10.01 -32.52
N ASP A 177 -9.19 -11.07 -32.09
CA ASP A 177 -9.84 -12.27 -31.52
C ASP A 177 -10.10 -12.15 -30.02
N PHE A 178 -9.54 -11.09 -29.35
CA PHE A 178 -9.69 -10.94 -27.90
C PHE A 178 -11.15 -10.75 -27.47
N GLU A 179 -11.93 -9.98 -28.22
CA GLU A 179 -13.36 -9.79 -27.96
C GLU A 179 -14.17 -11.08 -28.19
N LEU A 180 -13.83 -11.86 -29.22
CA LEU A 180 -14.46 -13.15 -29.50
C LEU A 180 -14.14 -14.18 -28.42
N ASP A 181 -12.92 -14.16 -27.90
CA ASP A 181 -12.46 -15.04 -26.83
C ASP A 181 -12.87 -14.57 -25.43
N LYS A 182 -13.31 -13.33 -25.26
CA LYS A 182 -13.65 -12.74 -23.96
C LYS A 182 -14.62 -13.62 -23.16
N ASN A 183 -15.72 -14.08 -23.79
CA ASN A 183 -16.69 -14.93 -23.12
C ASN A 183 -16.12 -16.29 -22.71
N LYS A 184 -15.19 -16.81 -23.50
CA LYS A 184 -14.47 -18.06 -23.20
C LYS A 184 -13.48 -17.83 -22.05
N ILE A 185 -12.71 -16.75 -22.09
CA ILE A 185 -11.76 -16.38 -21.03
C ILE A 185 -12.50 -16.11 -19.70
N MET A 186 -13.66 -15.45 -19.74
CA MET A 186 -14.48 -15.23 -18.55
C MET A 186 -15.06 -16.51 -17.95
N SER A 187 -15.10 -17.63 -18.69
CA SER A 187 -15.48 -18.93 -18.15
C SER A 187 -14.32 -19.68 -17.46
N TYR A 188 -13.09 -19.17 -17.58
CA TYR A 188 -11.93 -19.75 -16.92
C TYR A 188 -11.86 -19.33 -15.44
N SER A 189 -11.04 -20.04 -14.67
CA SER A 189 -10.65 -19.55 -13.35
C SER A 189 -9.86 -18.24 -13.50
N LEU A 190 -9.80 -17.45 -12.43
CA LEU A 190 -9.02 -16.21 -12.44
C LEU A 190 -7.53 -16.51 -12.72
N TYR A 191 -7.02 -17.61 -12.15
CA TYR A 191 -5.66 -18.05 -12.39
C TYR A 191 -5.42 -18.41 -13.88
N GLU A 192 -6.31 -19.19 -14.50
CA GLU A 192 -6.23 -19.53 -15.92
C GLU A 192 -6.36 -18.29 -16.82
N THR A 193 -7.20 -17.32 -16.42
CA THR A 193 -7.33 -16.03 -17.10
C THR A 193 -6.00 -15.29 -17.10
N ILE A 194 -5.33 -15.21 -15.95
CA ILE A 194 -4.00 -14.57 -15.83
C ILE A 194 -2.97 -15.33 -16.70
N GLU A 195 -2.92 -16.65 -16.63
CA GLU A 195 -2.04 -17.46 -17.48
C GLU A 195 -2.24 -17.17 -18.97
N THR A 196 -3.50 -17.07 -19.39
CA THR A 196 -3.84 -16.75 -20.79
C THR A 196 -3.31 -15.36 -21.19
N ILE A 197 -3.41 -14.36 -20.29
CA ILE A 197 -2.87 -13.02 -20.52
C ILE A 197 -1.35 -13.06 -20.58
N LEU A 198 -0.69 -13.75 -19.64
CA LEU A 198 0.78 -13.87 -19.60
C LEU A 198 1.34 -14.48 -20.89
N ASP A 199 0.70 -15.51 -21.40
CA ASP A 199 1.12 -16.20 -22.61
C ASP A 199 0.83 -15.37 -23.86
N LYS A 200 -0.38 -14.81 -24.00
CA LYS A 200 -0.78 -13.99 -25.14
C LYS A 200 0.15 -12.80 -25.36
N PHE A 201 0.50 -12.09 -24.29
CA PHE A 201 1.38 -10.92 -24.36
C PHE A 201 2.85 -11.27 -24.15
N SER A 202 3.19 -12.55 -24.00
CA SER A 202 4.57 -13.03 -23.77
C SER A 202 5.26 -12.33 -22.60
N LEU A 203 4.55 -12.06 -21.50
CA LEU A 203 5.03 -11.24 -20.40
C LEU A 203 6.20 -11.86 -19.62
N ARG A 204 6.48 -13.17 -19.80
CA ARG A 204 7.60 -13.86 -19.14
C ARG A 204 8.98 -13.64 -19.81
N LYS A 205 9.05 -12.80 -20.85
CA LYS A 205 10.33 -12.56 -21.57
C LYS A 205 11.32 -11.72 -20.75
N LYS A 206 10.84 -10.77 -19.97
CA LYS A 206 11.67 -9.82 -19.21
C LYS A 206 12.00 -10.42 -17.82
N ARG A 207 13.25 -10.83 -17.63
CA ARG A 207 13.68 -11.55 -16.42
C ARG A 207 13.45 -10.77 -15.13
N GLU A 208 13.54 -9.45 -15.20
CA GLU A 208 13.37 -8.54 -14.05
C GLU A 208 11.93 -8.54 -13.52
N GLU A 209 10.95 -8.81 -14.38
CA GLU A 209 9.53 -8.82 -14.02
C GLU A 209 9.01 -10.19 -13.55
N ILE A 210 9.75 -11.27 -13.85
CA ILE A 210 9.35 -12.65 -13.47
C ILE A 210 9.01 -12.79 -11.98
N PRO A 211 9.81 -12.24 -11.03
CA PRO A 211 9.49 -12.35 -9.60
C PRO A 211 8.13 -11.72 -9.25
N TYR A 212 7.78 -10.58 -9.87
CA TYR A 212 6.50 -9.92 -9.67
C TYR A 212 5.35 -10.75 -10.23
N LEU A 213 5.53 -11.34 -11.41
CA LEU A 213 4.53 -12.20 -12.03
C LEU A 213 4.25 -13.45 -11.19
N ILE A 214 5.29 -14.12 -10.69
CA ILE A 214 5.15 -15.28 -9.80
C ILE A 214 4.44 -14.89 -8.51
N ALA A 215 4.87 -13.80 -7.84
CA ALA A 215 4.24 -13.34 -6.62
C ALA A 215 2.75 -12.97 -6.84
N PHE A 216 2.44 -12.38 -8.00
CA PHE A 216 1.05 -12.08 -8.35
C PHE A 216 0.22 -13.36 -8.57
N GLN A 217 0.79 -14.37 -9.22
CA GLN A 217 0.14 -15.67 -9.39
C GLN A 217 -0.12 -16.36 -8.04
N ASP A 218 0.83 -16.29 -7.09
CA ASP A 218 0.63 -16.80 -5.73
C ASP A 218 -0.51 -16.06 -5.02
N ILE A 219 -0.61 -14.74 -5.18
CA ILE A 219 -1.71 -13.93 -4.63
C ILE A 219 -3.05 -14.35 -5.24
N ILE A 220 -3.11 -14.55 -6.55
CA ILE A 220 -4.31 -15.03 -7.23
C ILE A 220 -4.73 -16.39 -6.70
N TYR A 221 -3.79 -17.32 -6.58
CA TYR A 221 -4.04 -18.65 -6.04
C TYR A 221 -4.56 -18.60 -4.59
N GLU A 222 -3.95 -17.76 -3.74
CA GLU A 222 -4.43 -17.52 -2.37
C GLU A 222 -5.85 -16.96 -2.37
N TYR A 223 -6.13 -16.00 -3.26
CA TYR A 223 -7.46 -15.41 -3.38
C TYR A 223 -8.51 -16.44 -3.79
N GLU A 224 -8.28 -17.21 -4.85
CA GLU A 224 -9.22 -18.23 -5.34
C GLU A 224 -9.49 -19.34 -4.31
N THR A 225 -8.48 -19.68 -3.51
CA THR A 225 -8.64 -20.69 -2.45
C THR A 225 -9.63 -20.27 -1.38
N ASN A 226 -9.76 -18.96 -1.13
CA ASN A 226 -10.53 -18.39 -0.03
C ASN A 226 -11.79 -17.62 -0.47
N ASN A 227 -11.94 -17.32 -1.77
CA ASN A 227 -13.00 -16.46 -2.29
C ASN A 227 -13.64 -17.06 -3.56
N SER A 228 -14.59 -16.32 -4.13
CA SER A 228 -15.20 -16.68 -5.42
C SER A 228 -14.27 -16.38 -6.59
N ASN A 229 -14.53 -17.02 -7.73
CA ASN A 229 -13.76 -16.87 -8.96
C ASN A 229 -14.15 -15.63 -9.81
N SER A 230 -14.82 -14.65 -9.20
CA SER A 230 -15.28 -13.44 -9.88
C SER A 230 -14.14 -12.43 -10.07
N ILE A 231 -13.90 -12.01 -11.32
CA ILE A 231 -12.93 -10.97 -11.67
C ILE A 231 -13.29 -9.65 -10.97
N THR A 232 -14.57 -9.29 -10.94
CA THR A 232 -15.06 -8.05 -10.32
C THR A 232 -14.75 -8.02 -8.82
N LEU A 233 -15.10 -9.11 -8.11
CA LEU A 233 -14.83 -9.19 -6.67
C LEU A 233 -13.33 -9.24 -6.37
N PHE A 234 -12.53 -9.83 -7.25
CA PHE A 234 -11.08 -9.80 -7.14
C PHE A 234 -10.55 -8.36 -7.28
N LEU A 235 -11.01 -7.59 -8.25
CA LEU A 235 -10.57 -6.21 -8.46
C LEU A 235 -10.91 -5.32 -7.26
N ASP A 236 -12.09 -5.47 -6.67
CA ASP A 236 -12.50 -4.75 -5.44
C ASP A 236 -11.65 -5.15 -4.22
N TRP A 237 -11.30 -6.42 -4.11
CA TRP A 237 -10.39 -6.91 -3.09
C TRP A 237 -8.97 -6.40 -3.32
N TRP A 238 -8.48 -6.44 -4.56
CA TRP A 238 -7.15 -5.98 -4.93
C TRP A 238 -6.93 -4.50 -4.60
N GLU A 239 -7.89 -3.62 -4.89
CA GLU A 239 -7.80 -2.20 -4.53
C GLU A 239 -7.53 -1.97 -3.04
N LYS A 240 -8.03 -2.84 -2.16
CA LYS A 240 -7.87 -2.73 -0.70
C LYS A 240 -6.58 -3.36 -0.20
N GLU A 241 -6.11 -4.43 -0.86
CA GLU A 241 -5.02 -5.27 -0.38
C GLU A 241 -3.68 -5.04 -1.11
N GLN A 242 -3.68 -4.46 -2.31
CA GLN A 242 -2.46 -4.25 -3.10
C GLN A 242 -1.36 -3.51 -2.35
N GLY A 243 -1.70 -2.53 -1.52
CA GLY A 243 -0.76 -1.77 -0.70
C GLY A 243 -0.12 -2.57 0.45
N LYS A 244 -0.54 -3.83 0.66
CA LYS A 244 0.01 -4.72 1.69
C LYS A 244 0.81 -5.88 1.08
N ARG A 245 0.67 -6.13 -0.23
CA ARG A 245 1.29 -7.26 -0.93
C ARG A 245 2.67 -6.89 -1.43
N VAL A 246 3.68 -7.46 -0.80
CA VAL A 246 5.10 -7.20 -1.06
C VAL A 246 5.76 -8.46 -1.62
N LEU A 247 6.68 -8.27 -2.55
CA LEU A 247 7.49 -9.36 -3.10
C LEU A 247 8.34 -9.99 -1.99
N THR A 248 8.17 -11.29 -1.77
CA THR A 248 9.02 -12.03 -0.84
C THR A 248 10.29 -12.46 -1.58
N THR A 249 11.40 -11.82 -1.30
CA THR A 249 12.70 -12.20 -1.89
C THR A 249 13.35 -13.29 -1.05
N SER A 250 13.99 -14.27 -1.69
CA SER A 250 14.79 -15.27 -0.98
C SER A 250 15.97 -14.61 -0.26
N GLU A 251 16.32 -15.12 0.92
CA GLU A 251 17.46 -14.64 1.71
C GLU A 251 18.82 -14.84 1.02
N GLU A 252 18.87 -15.60 -0.07
CA GLU A 252 20.09 -16.00 -0.78
C GLU A 252 20.55 -15.00 -1.85
N VAL A 253 19.77 -13.96 -2.14
CA VAL A 253 20.16 -12.94 -3.14
C VAL A 253 21.28 -12.06 -2.56
N ASP A 254 22.42 -11.96 -3.26
CA ASP A 254 23.52 -11.06 -2.87
C ASP A 254 23.12 -9.59 -3.17
N ALA A 255 22.35 -9.00 -2.26
CA ALA A 255 21.84 -7.64 -2.37
C ALA A 255 21.76 -6.95 -1.00
N VAL A 256 21.98 -5.64 -0.99
CA VAL A 256 21.80 -4.79 0.21
C VAL A 256 20.33 -4.74 0.59
N ARG A 257 20.01 -4.92 1.87
CA ARG A 257 18.64 -4.87 2.36
C ARG A 257 18.31 -3.48 2.90
N ILE A 258 17.21 -2.89 2.45
CA ILE A 258 16.66 -1.65 3.00
C ILE A 258 15.46 -2.03 3.86
N LEU A 259 15.56 -1.79 5.17
CA LEU A 259 14.53 -2.15 6.14
C LEU A 259 14.18 -0.97 7.04
N THR A 260 12.93 -0.91 7.49
CA THR A 260 12.61 -0.01 8.60
C THR A 260 13.15 -0.58 9.92
N ILE A 261 13.52 0.30 10.85
CA ILE A 261 14.04 -0.09 12.17
C ILE A 261 13.07 -1.06 12.88
N HIS A 262 11.76 -0.83 12.76
CA HIS A 262 10.75 -1.73 13.35
C HIS A 262 10.80 -3.16 12.77
N LYS A 263 10.98 -3.28 11.45
CA LYS A 263 11.07 -4.60 10.78
C LYS A 263 12.38 -5.32 11.09
N SER A 264 13.42 -4.60 11.50
CA SER A 264 14.70 -5.18 11.89
C SER A 264 14.73 -5.76 13.32
N LYS A 265 13.65 -5.58 14.10
CA LYS A 265 13.58 -6.10 15.48
C LYS A 265 13.70 -7.62 15.50
N GLY A 266 14.68 -8.14 16.25
CA GLY A 266 14.99 -9.57 16.33
C GLY A 266 15.97 -10.08 15.27
N LEU A 267 16.30 -9.27 14.24
CA LEU A 267 17.31 -9.60 13.23
C LEU A 267 18.68 -9.03 13.63
N GLU A 268 19.75 -9.60 13.08
CA GLU A 268 21.13 -9.14 13.25
C GLU A 268 21.88 -9.18 11.91
N PHE A 269 22.71 -8.18 11.64
CA PHE A 269 23.45 -8.04 10.38
C PHE A 269 24.93 -7.78 10.65
N GLU A 270 25.80 -8.20 9.75
CA GLU A 270 27.23 -7.93 9.90
C GLU A 270 27.53 -6.43 9.79
N PHE A 271 26.87 -5.75 8.81
CA PHE A 271 27.06 -4.32 8.56
C PHE A 271 25.71 -3.59 8.62
N VAL A 272 25.63 -2.57 9.43
CA VAL A 272 24.43 -1.73 9.56
C VAL A 272 24.74 -0.29 9.18
N LEU A 273 24.00 0.23 8.22
CA LEU A 273 24.04 1.63 7.80
C LEU A 273 22.75 2.33 8.23
N LEU A 274 22.87 3.45 8.90
CA LEU A 274 21.76 4.25 9.41
C LEU A 274 21.85 5.68 8.83
N PRO A 275 21.36 5.92 7.59
CA PRO A 275 21.62 7.15 6.85
C PRO A 275 20.96 8.41 7.42
N PHE A 276 19.79 8.30 8.06
CA PHE A 276 19.01 9.44 8.51
C PHE A 276 18.68 9.34 10.01
N CYS A 277 19.74 9.27 10.85
CA CYS A 277 19.57 9.12 12.29
C CYS A 277 19.23 10.45 12.98
N SER A 278 18.18 11.13 12.54
CA SER A 278 17.77 12.45 13.03
C SER A 278 16.25 12.61 13.05
N TRP A 279 15.51 11.58 13.45
CA TRP A 279 14.06 11.70 13.63
C TRP A 279 13.72 12.44 14.92
N GLU A 280 12.60 13.13 14.93
CA GLU A 280 12.12 13.91 16.08
C GLU A 280 11.91 13.01 17.32
N LEU A 281 12.36 13.47 18.48
CA LEU A 281 12.14 12.80 19.76
C LEU A 281 10.67 12.82 20.16
N ASP A 282 9.97 13.92 19.85
CA ASP A 282 8.54 14.08 20.05
C ASP A 282 7.90 14.68 18.79
N SER A 283 7.25 13.85 18.00
CA SER A 283 6.62 14.29 16.76
C SER A 283 5.14 14.56 16.95
N VAL A 284 4.75 15.81 16.67
CA VAL A 284 3.34 16.23 16.58
C VAL A 284 2.73 16.02 15.20
N ARG A 285 3.50 15.53 14.22
CA ARG A 285 3.05 15.33 12.83
C ARG A 285 3.19 13.88 12.41
N PRO A 286 2.18 13.24 11.77
CA PRO A 286 0.82 13.77 11.51
C PRO A 286 0.07 14.03 12.82
N VAL A 287 -0.96 14.88 12.80
CA VAL A 287 -1.71 15.28 14.01
C VAL A 287 -2.09 14.04 14.83
N ARG A 288 -1.40 13.88 15.96
CA ARG A 288 -1.63 12.77 16.89
C ARG A 288 -2.79 13.12 17.80
N ARG A 289 -3.73 12.20 17.99
CA ARG A 289 -4.82 12.35 18.96
C ARG A 289 -4.53 11.50 20.18
N ILE A 290 -4.76 12.08 21.35
CA ILE A 290 -4.69 11.39 22.64
C ILE A 290 -6.07 11.33 23.26
N TRP A 291 -6.37 10.22 23.92
CA TRP A 291 -7.61 10.06 24.69
C TRP A 291 -7.35 10.50 26.12
N CYS A 292 -7.93 11.63 26.51
CA CYS A 292 -7.78 12.17 27.85
C CYS A 292 -9.00 11.84 28.68
N MET A 293 -8.79 11.39 29.92
CA MET A 293 -9.87 11.15 30.86
C MET A 293 -10.41 12.46 31.38
N ASN A 294 -11.73 12.64 31.30
CA ASN A 294 -12.39 13.87 31.75
C ASN A 294 -13.08 13.66 33.10
N ASN A 295 -12.42 14.10 34.16
CA ASN A 295 -12.91 13.96 35.53
C ASN A 295 -13.51 15.25 36.10
N GLU A 296 -13.60 16.34 35.32
CA GLU A 296 -14.07 17.65 35.78
C GLU A 296 -15.60 17.72 35.83
N GLN A 297 -16.14 18.21 36.93
CA GLN A 297 -17.58 18.46 37.10
C GLN A 297 -18.06 19.46 36.04
N GLY A 298 -19.13 19.09 35.32
CA GLY A 298 -19.72 19.88 34.23
C GLY A 298 -19.34 19.43 32.83
N PHE A 299 -18.24 18.69 32.67
CA PHE A 299 -17.79 18.11 31.38
C PHE A 299 -17.75 16.59 31.39
N ASN A 300 -18.10 15.95 32.50
CA ASN A 300 -18.07 14.51 32.75
C ASN A 300 -19.16 13.70 32.05
N GLN A 301 -19.88 14.28 31.08
CA GLN A 301 -20.81 13.54 30.20
C GLN A 301 -20.09 12.59 29.22
N LEU A 302 -18.78 12.81 29.01
CA LEU A 302 -17.91 11.96 28.23
C LEU A 302 -16.76 11.53 29.12
N ASP A 303 -16.62 10.23 29.38
CA ASP A 303 -15.54 9.66 30.17
C ASP A 303 -14.15 9.94 29.55
N TYR A 304 -14.08 9.98 28.22
CA TYR A 304 -12.86 10.26 27.45
C TYR A 304 -13.11 11.27 26.33
N ALA A 305 -12.18 12.23 26.21
CA ALA A 305 -12.19 13.21 25.13
C ALA A 305 -10.99 12.99 24.18
N PRO A 306 -11.21 12.86 22.85
CA PRO A 306 -10.11 12.79 21.88
C PRO A 306 -9.58 14.21 21.62
N LEU A 307 -8.39 14.50 22.11
CA LEU A 307 -7.72 15.80 21.95
C LEU A 307 -6.52 15.71 21.01
N ASN A 308 -6.26 16.80 20.30
CA ASN A 308 -5.04 16.89 19.50
C ASN A 308 -3.83 17.04 20.42
N TYR A 309 -2.85 16.17 20.26
CA TYR A 309 -1.59 16.24 20.97
C TYR A 309 -0.85 17.55 20.62
N SER A 310 -0.68 18.42 21.59
CA SER A 310 -0.04 19.74 21.41
C SER A 310 0.45 20.28 22.75
N SER A 311 1.56 21.02 22.74
CA SER A 311 2.08 21.73 23.92
C SER A 311 1.07 22.70 24.55
N LYS A 312 0.04 23.14 23.83
CA LYS A 312 -1.04 23.97 24.37
C LYS A 312 -1.82 23.29 25.50
N LEU A 313 -1.82 21.95 25.54
CA LEU A 313 -2.47 21.18 26.60
C LEU A 313 -1.82 21.38 27.98
N THR A 314 -0.56 21.84 28.03
CA THR A 314 0.12 22.16 29.31
C THR A 314 -0.58 23.26 30.11
N ASN A 315 -1.37 24.12 29.45
CA ASN A 315 -2.14 25.20 30.05
C ASN A 315 -3.60 24.82 30.34
N THR A 316 -3.93 23.53 30.29
CA THR A 316 -5.28 23.00 30.49
C THR A 316 -5.31 21.97 31.61
N ILE A 317 -6.50 21.50 31.98
CA ILE A 317 -6.71 20.40 32.93
C ILE A 317 -6.05 19.09 32.44
N PHE A 318 -5.78 18.96 31.13
CA PHE A 318 -5.17 17.79 30.49
C PHE A 318 -3.63 17.84 30.45
N LYS A 319 -3.02 18.74 31.24
CA LYS A 319 -1.56 18.86 31.37
C LYS A 319 -0.90 17.51 31.69
N LYS A 320 -1.49 16.76 32.61
CA LYS A 320 -0.95 15.46 33.02
C LYS A 320 -0.96 14.44 31.87
N ASP A 321 -2.07 14.35 31.13
CA ASP A 321 -2.20 13.43 29.98
C ASP A 321 -1.18 13.77 28.89
N TYR A 322 -0.99 15.08 28.62
CA TYR A 322 0.02 15.54 27.67
C TYR A 322 1.42 15.14 28.10
N LEU A 323 1.80 15.39 29.38
CA LEU A 323 3.15 15.08 29.88
C LEU A 323 3.40 13.58 29.92
N ASP A 324 2.39 12.76 30.25
CA ASP A 324 2.51 11.31 30.22
C ASP A 324 2.72 10.78 28.81
N GLU A 325 2.02 11.33 27.82
CA GLU A 325 2.19 10.96 26.43
C GLU A 325 3.52 11.45 25.85
N HIS A 326 3.95 12.67 26.23
CA HIS A 326 5.24 13.23 25.89
C HIS A 326 6.38 12.32 26.36
N LEU A 327 6.34 11.89 27.63
CA LEU A 327 7.31 10.95 28.18
C LEU A 327 7.33 9.63 27.43
N LYS A 328 6.16 9.05 27.12
CA LYS A 328 6.06 7.81 26.33
C LYS A 328 6.69 7.98 24.95
N ALA A 329 6.45 9.11 24.28
CA ALA A 329 7.04 9.39 22.97
C ALA A 329 8.58 9.39 23.03
N TYR A 330 9.17 9.99 24.05
CA TYR A 330 10.62 9.95 24.26
C TYR A 330 11.13 8.53 24.50
N ILE A 331 10.48 7.77 25.38
CA ILE A 331 10.85 6.38 25.68
C ILE A 331 10.77 5.52 24.41
N ASP A 332 9.72 5.67 23.63
CA ASP A 332 9.54 4.92 22.38
C ASP A 332 10.65 5.23 21.37
N ASN A 333 11.02 6.51 21.20
CA ASN A 333 12.08 6.89 20.30
C ASN A 333 13.48 6.47 20.78
N LEU A 334 13.73 6.44 22.09
CA LEU A 334 14.96 5.88 22.66
C LEU A 334 15.01 4.36 22.47
N ASN A 335 13.92 3.66 22.70
CA ASN A 335 13.85 2.22 22.46
C ASN A 335 14.08 1.90 20.97
N LEU A 336 13.56 2.74 20.08
CA LEU A 336 13.81 2.61 18.66
C LEU A 336 15.28 2.82 18.30
N LEU A 337 15.93 3.84 18.89
CA LEU A 337 17.36 4.06 18.74
C LEU A 337 18.16 2.86 19.26
N TYR A 338 17.81 2.36 20.44
CA TYR A 338 18.44 1.15 21.00
C TYR A 338 18.33 -0.04 20.04
N VAL A 339 17.14 -0.28 19.46
CA VAL A 339 16.96 -1.34 18.46
C VAL A 339 17.87 -1.10 17.27
N ALA A 340 17.94 0.11 16.72
CA ALA A 340 18.77 0.41 15.54
C ALA A 340 20.26 0.18 15.81
N LEU A 341 20.78 0.69 16.92
CA LEU A 341 22.20 0.59 17.27
C LEU A 341 22.65 -0.82 17.65
N THR A 342 21.70 -1.69 18.03
CA THR A 342 22.00 -3.07 18.45
C THR A 342 21.85 -4.11 17.36
N ARG A 343 21.60 -3.71 16.11
CA ARG A 343 21.46 -4.66 14.97
C ARG A 343 22.78 -5.07 14.37
N ALA A 344 23.84 -4.27 14.57
CA ALA A 344 25.16 -4.53 14.00
C ALA A 344 25.94 -5.60 14.78
N LYS A 345 26.49 -6.58 14.06
CA LYS A 345 27.40 -7.59 14.62
C LYS A 345 28.86 -7.15 14.56
N THR A 346 29.23 -6.42 13.52
CA THR A 346 30.64 -6.11 13.21
C THR A 346 30.86 -4.63 12.99
N GLU A 347 30.11 -3.98 12.11
CA GLU A 347 30.30 -2.57 11.81
C GLU A 347 28.97 -1.81 11.79
N LEU A 348 28.98 -0.60 12.36
CA LEU A 348 27.83 0.31 12.46
C LEU A 348 28.22 1.68 11.92
N TYR A 349 27.46 2.18 10.95
CA TYR A 349 27.64 3.48 10.33
C TYR A 349 26.40 4.34 10.56
N VAL A 350 26.54 5.45 11.25
CA VAL A 350 25.44 6.33 11.64
C VAL A 350 25.65 7.72 11.03
N ARG A 351 24.63 8.24 10.35
CA ARG A 351 24.67 9.55 9.68
C ARG A 351 23.56 10.45 10.17
N PRO A 352 23.73 11.11 11.32
CA PRO A 352 22.82 12.15 11.76
C PRO A 352 23.11 13.47 11.05
N TYR A 353 22.13 14.39 11.07
CA TYR A 353 22.37 15.77 10.73
C TYR A 353 23.04 16.52 11.90
N SER A 354 23.84 17.52 11.57
CA SER A 354 24.47 18.37 12.58
C SER A 354 23.41 19.04 13.47
N PRO A 355 23.60 19.04 14.80
CA PRO A 355 22.65 19.60 15.73
C PRO A 355 22.59 21.12 15.59
N LYS A 356 21.44 21.69 15.90
CA LYS A 356 21.29 23.15 15.98
C LYS A 356 21.86 23.65 17.29
N ILE A 357 22.79 24.59 17.20
CA ILE A 357 23.39 25.28 18.33
C ILE A 357 22.66 26.61 18.49
N ASN A 358 22.10 26.85 19.67
CA ASN A 358 21.46 28.12 20.05
C ASN A 358 22.49 29.24 20.20
N LYS A 359 22.02 30.49 20.28
CA LYS A 359 22.90 31.67 20.46
C LYS A 359 23.70 31.68 21.77
N ASP A 360 23.22 30.96 22.77
CA ASP A 360 23.85 30.78 24.09
C ASP A 360 24.83 29.58 24.12
N GLY A 361 25.06 28.92 22.98
CA GLY A 361 25.92 27.74 22.88
C GLY A 361 25.24 26.43 23.28
N SER A 362 24.00 26.46 23.76
CA SER A 362 23.25 25.23 24.08
C SER A 362 22.81 24.48 22.83
N ILE A 363 22.70 23.13 22.92
CA ILE A 363 22.24 22.28 21.84
C ILE A 363 20.72 22.17 21.92
N SER A 364 20.05 22.43 20.80
CA SER A 364 18.59 22.20 20.69
C SER A 364 18.29 20.72 20.59
N MET A 365 17.72 20.13 21.64
CA MET A 365 17.39 18.70 21.77
C MET A 365 16.10 18.34 21.02
N SER A 366 16.03 18.61 19.71
CA SER A 366 14.82 18.41 18.91
C SER A 366 14.70 16.99 18.33
N ASP A 367 15.81 16.32 18.15
CA ASP A 367 15.88 15.05 17.43
C ASP A 367 16.96 14.10 18.00
N ILE A 368 16.94 12.86 17.53
CA ILE A 368 17.87 11.81 17.95
C ILE A 368 19.34 12.16 17.62
N GLY A 369 19.60 12.84 16.50
CA GLY A 369 20.97 13.25 16.13
C GLY A 369 21.55 14.23 17.15
N ALA A 370 20.77 15.22 17.57
CA ALA A 370 21.15 16.17 18.63
C ALA A 370 21.35 15.48 19.98
N PHE A 371 20.49 14.50 20.30
CA PHE A 371 20.63 13.69 21.51
C PHE A 371 21.94 12.89 21.51
N ILE A 372 22.26 12.17 20.43
CA ILE A 372 23.54 11.44 20.32
C ILE A 372 24.72 12.39 20.44
N TYR A 373 24.67 13.55 19.78
CA TYR A 373 25.74 14.55 19.85
C TYR A 373 25.98 15.03 21.28
N SER A 374 24.92 15.35 22.02
CA SER A 374 25.07 15.84 23.38
C SER A 374 25.73 14.82 24.31
N VAL A 375 25.39 13.55 24.18
CA VAL A 375 26.01 12.47 24.97
C VAL A 375 27.46 12.25 24.57
N LEU A 376 27.78 12.29 23.27
CA LEU A 376 29.16 12.11 22.80
C LEU A 376 30.05 13.31 23.10
N ALA A 377 29.53 14.55 23.08
CA ALA A 377 30.27 15.75 23.43
C ALA A 377 30.71 15.76 24.91
N GLU A 378 29.89 15.21 25.81
CA GLU A 378 30.25 15.01 27.21
C GLU A 378 31.41 14.01 27.41
N THR A 379 31.64 13.12 26.48
CA THR A 379 32.68 12.09 26.54
C THR A 379 33.98 12.49 25.84
N GLU A 380 34.05 13.69 25.24
CA GLU A 380 35.18 14.19 24.43
C GLU A 380 35.57 13.29 23.25
N LEU A 381 34.68 12.43 22.80
CA LEU A 381 34.93 11.50 21.69
C LEU A 381 34.71 12.13 20.32
N VAL A 382 34.06 13.30 20.26
CA VAL A 382 33.75 13.99 19.00
C VAL A 382 34.98 14.77 18.54
N ASP A 383 35.48 14.45 17.37
CA ASP A 383 36.44 15.34 16.68
C ASP A 383 35.67 16.56 16.14
N ASN A 384 35.84 17.69 16.78
CA ASN A 384 35.16 18.95 16.44
C ASN A 384 35.54 19.49 15.05
N ALA A 385 36.65 19.08 14.47
CA ALA A 385 37.07 19.51 13.13
C ALA A 385 36.31 18.75 12.03
N THR A 386 36.09 17.46 12.23
CA THR A 386 35.43 16.58 11.24
C THR A 386 33.99 16.27 11.60
N MET A 387 33.54 16.60 12.81
CA MET A 387 32.22 16.21 13.35
C MET A 387 32.00 14.70 13.27
N GLN A 388 33.07 13.93 13.56
CA GLN A 388 33.10 12.46 13.44
C GLN A 388 33.49 11.82 14.78
N VAL A 389 32.94 10.64 15.02
CA VAL A 389 33.35 9.71 16.06
C VAL A 389 33.64 8.36 15.40
N ALA A 390 34.87 7.90 15.46
CA ALA A 390 35.27 6.59 14.97
C ALA A 390 35.81 5.75 16.14
N LEU A 391 35.21 4.61 16.42
CA LEU A 391 35.57 3.70 17.49
C LEU A 391 35.84 2.30 16.95
N GLY A 392 36.95 1.69 17.39
CA GLY A 392 37.35 0.36 16.95
C GLY A 392 38.11 0.33 15.64
N GLU A 393 38.17 -0.84 15.00
CA GLU A 393 38.94 -1.06 13.78
C GLU A 393 38.10 -1.80 12.72
N LYS A 394 38.18 -1.33 11.48
CA LYS A 394 37.54 -2.00 10.35
C LYS A 394 38.21 -3.36 10.10
N GLN A 395 37.39 -4.38 9.84
CA GLN A 395 37.88 -5.73 9.61
C GLN A 395 37.94 -6.07 8.13
N CYS A 396 38.95 -6.85 7.75
CA CYS A 396 39.00 -7.52 6.45
C CYS A 396 38.34 -8.90 6.57
N PHE A 397 37.49 -9.22 5.63
CA PHE A 397 36.83 -10.52 5.56
C PHE A 397 37.53 -11.39 4.54
N PRO A 398 37.82 -12.67 4.86
CA PRO A 398 38.36 -13.57 3.84
C PRO A 398 37.27 -13.64 2.74
N SER A 399 37.69 -13.31 1.50
CA SER A 399 36.82 -13.53 0.34
C SER A 399 36.32 -14.97 0.44
N LYS A 400 35.05 -15.17 0.61
CA LYS A 400 34.40 -16.45 0.36
C LYS A 400 34.58 -16.66 -1.14
N ALA A 401 35.75 -17.23 -1.54
CA ALA A 401 35.98 -17.72 -2.90
C ALA A 401 34.68 -18.48 -3.24
N GLY A 402 33.99 -18.01 -4.25
CA GLY A 402 32.63 -18.36 -4.55
C GLY A 402 32.34 -19.82 -4.19
N ALA A 403 31.45 -20.02 -3.22
CA ALA A 403 30.74 -21.27 -3.16
C ALA A 403 30.13 -21.40 -4.55
N GLY A 404 30.78 -22.16 -5.41
CA GLY A 404 30.36 -22.36 -6.79
C GLY A 404 28.87 -22.67 -6.68
N GLN A 405 28.06 -21.97 -7.44
CA GLN A 405 26.70 -22.37 -7.66
C GLN A 405 26.78 -23.86 -8.01
N THR A 406 26.56 -24.72 -7.05
CA THR A 406 26.25 -26.11 -7.32
C THR A 406 24.92 -26.06 -8.04
N SER A 407 24.97 -25.86 -9.35
CA SER A 407 23.83 -26.12 -10.20
C SER A 407 23.49 -27.59 -9.99
N VAL A 408 22.51 -27.87 -9.15
CA VAL A 408 21.92 -29.19 -9.04
C VAL A 408 21.16 -29.38 -10.34
N THR A 409 21.81 -29.99 -11.32
CA THR A 409 21.14 -30.44 -12.53
C THR A 409 20.31 -31.64 -12.12
N LEU A 410 19.02 -31.44 -11.89
CA LEU A 410 18.07 -32.52 -11.71
C LEU A 410 17.95 -33.25 -13.03
N GLN A 411 18.68 -34.36 -13.19
CA GLN A 411 18.63 -35.17 -14.40
C GLN A 411 17.32 -35.94 -14.56
N ASN A 412 16.55 -36.14 -13.50
CA ASN A 412 15.23 -36.75 -13.52
C ASN A 412 14.31 -36.01 -12.56
N TYR A 413 13.39 -35.23 -13.11
CA TYR A 413 12.24 -34.71 -12.38
C TYR A 413 11.09 -35.71 -12.54
N PRO A 414 10.60 -36.34 -11.46
CA PRO A 414 9.44 -37.20 -11.57
C PRO A 414 8.23 -36.37 -11.96
N VAL A 415 7.88 -36.37 -13.22
CA VAL A 415 6.63 -35.77 -13.72
C VAL A 415 5.51 -36.72 -13.32
N PHE A 416 4.85 -36.42 -12.23
CA PHE A 416 3.59 -37.11 -11.88
C PHE A 416 2.50 -36.62 -12.84
N GLN A 417 1.72 -37.54 -13.40
CA GLN A 417 0.55 -37.17 -14.18
C GLN A 417 -0.43 -36.44 -13.25
N PRO A 418 -0.83 -35.20 -13.59
CA PRO A 418 -1.64 -34.34 -12.68
C PRO A 418 -3.00 -34.98 -12.34
N GLY A 419 -3.54 -35.85 -13.20
CA GLY A 419 -4.88 -36.41 -13.06
C GLY A 419 -5.10 -37.30 -11.84
N GLU A 420 -4.04 -37.85 -11.21
CA GLU A 420 -4.20 -38.81 -10.10
C GLU A 420 -4.16 -38.14 -8.70
N ARG A 421 -3.76 -36.87 -8.60
CA ARG A 421 -3.64 -36.14 -7.32
C ARG A 421 -4.35 -34.79 -7.23
N ILE A 422 -4.97 -34.34 -8.31
CA ILE A 422 -5.82 -33.15 -8.26
C ILE A 422 -7.22 -33.56 -7.83
N SER A 423 -7.44 -33.58 -6.52
CA SER A 423 -8.80 -33.48 -6.00
C SER A 423 -9.21 -32.02 -6.06
N ILE A 424 -10.11 -31.67 -6.98
CA ILE A 424 -10.74 -30.35 -7.01
C ILE A 424 -11.53 -30.21 -5.72
N LYS A 425 -10.94 -29.57 -4.71
CA LYS A 425 -11.66 -29.15 -3.51
C LYS A 425 -12.43 -27.89 -3.89
N TYR A 426 -13.65 -28.04 -4.36
CA TYR A 426 -14.62 -26.96 -4.33
C TYR A 426 -14.89 -26.61 -2.87
N LYS A 427 -14.27 -25.61 -2.32
CA LYS A 427 -14.80 -24.91 -1.15
C LYS A 427 -15.94 -24.02 -1.61
N PHE A 428 -17.04 -24.65 -2.02
CA PHE A 428 -18.30 -23.97 -1.87
C PHE A 428 -18.54 -23.80 -0.37
N ARG A 429 -18.77 -22.59 0.07
CA ARG A 429 -19.37 -22.34 1.37
C ARG A 429 -20.63 -23.19 1.43
N ASP A 430 -20.63 -24.13 2.36
CA ASP A 430 -21.77 -24.89 2.82
C ASP A 430 -22.58 -25.68 1.76
N TYR A 431 -21.95 -26.72 1.16
CA TYR A 431 -22.70 -27.93 0.85
C TYR A 431 -22.79 -28.83 2.09
N THR A 432 -23.40 -28.32 3.14
CA THR A 432 -24.13 -29.14 4.09
C THR A 432 -25.55 -29.22 3.56
N GLU A 433 -25.89 -30.38 2.97
CA GLU A 433 -27.21 -30.91 2.64
C GLU A 433 -28.26 -29.99 1.96
N PRO A 434 -29.08 -30.51 1.06
CA PRO A 434 -30.09 -29.75 0.32
C PRO A 434 -31.30 -29.45 1.23
N GLN A 435 -31.12 -28.64 2.24
CA GLN A 435 -32.18 -27.88 2.86
C GLN A 435 -32.05 -26.46 2.33
N GLN A 436 -33.05 -26.04 1.56
CA GLN A 436 -33.37 -24.70 1.12
C GLN A 436 -32.74 -23.58 1.97
N ALA A 437 -31.46 -23.36 1.86
CA ALA A 437 -30.81 -22.16 2.36
C ALA A 437 -31.04 -21.06 1.31
N SER A 438 -32.18 -20.37 1.42
CA SER A 438 -32.35 -19.07 0.79
C SER A 438 -31.13 -18.23 1.18
N LEU A 439 -30.44 -17.67 0.17
CA LEU A 439 -29.41 -16.64 0.37
C LEU A 439 -29.89 -15.68 1.46
N SER A 440 -29.03 -15.31 2.42
CA SER A 440 -29.44 -14.32 3.40
C SER A 440 -29.91 -13.08 2.64
N ALA A 441 -30.88 -12.35 3.17
CA ALA A 441 -31.40 -11.15 2.49
C ALA A 441 -30.29 -10.11 2.19
N ILE A 442 -29.18 -10.16 2.91
CA ILE A 442 -28.00 -9.34 2.72
C ILE A 442 -27.19 -9.83 1.51
N ASP A 443 -27.02 -11.13 1.35
CA ASP A 443 -26.24 -11.71 0.24
C ASP A 443 -27.00 -11.59 -1.08
N GLU A 444 -28.32 -11.77 -1.07
CA GLU A 444 -29.16 -11.51 -2.24
C GLU A 444 -29.13 -10.03 -2.65
N GLY A 445 -29.09 -9.11 -1.66
CA GLY A 445 -28.98 -7.67 -1.92
C GLY A 445 -27.67 -7.32 -2.64
N LYS A 446 -26.56 -7.89 -2.22
CA LYS A 446 -25.26 -7.70 -2.86
C LYS A 446 -25.21 -8.27 -4.28
N LEU A 447 -25.79 -9.45 -4.46
CA LEU A 447 -25.88 -10.11 -5.77
C LEU A 447 -26.69 -9.25 -6.76
N LEU A 448 -27.86 -8.76 -6.36
CA LEU A 448 -28.68 -7.89 -7.20
C LEU A 448 -27.96 -6.59 -7.54
N HIS A 449 -27.27 -6.00 -6.58
CA HIS A 449 -26.49 -4.79 -6.81
C HIS A 449 -25.40 -5.02 -7.87
N GLU A 450 -24.69 -6.15 -7.78
CA GLU A 450 -23.67 -6.52 -8.77
C GLU A 450 -24.25 -6.74 -10.16
N ILE A 451 -25.43 -7.38 -10.27
CA ILE A 451 -26.08 -7.55 -11.57
C ILE A 451 -26.54 -6.20 -12.15
N PHE A 452 -27.15 -5.31 -11.32
CA PHE A 452 -27.64 -4.00 -11.77
C PHE A 452 -26.52 -3.08 -12.28
N LYS A 453 -25.32 -3.22 -11.78
CA LYS A 453 -24.13 -2.51 -12.25
C LYS A 453 -23.87 -2.72 -13.74
N HIS A 454 -24.15 -3.92 -14.25
CA HIS A 454 -23.97 -4.28 -15.65
C HIS A 454 -25.17 -3.98 -16.56
N ILE A 455 -26.28 -3.51 -16.02
CA ILE A 455 -27.47 -3.16 -16.78
C ILE A 455 -27.47 -1.67 -17.10
N ARG A 456 -27.26 -1.29 -18.34
CA ARG A 456 -27.44 0.09 -18.82
C ARG A 456 -28.85 0.30 -19.33
N TYR A 457 -29.29 -0.58 -20.22
CA TYR A 457 -30.59 -0.52 -20.86
C TYR A 457 -31.43 -1.75 -20.51
N ALA A 458 -32.73 -1.66 -20.69
CA ALA A 458 -33.62 -2.79 -20.40
C ALA A 458 -33.24 -4.08 -21.16
N GLY A 459 -32.67 -3.94 -22.37
CA GLY A 459 -32.18 -5.08 -23.18
C GLY A 459 -30.97 -5.80 -22.62
N ASP A 460 -30.22 -5.21 -21.68
CA ASP A 460 -28.97 -5.77 -21.15
C ASP A 460 -29.19 -6.81 -20.04
N VAL A 461 -30.44 -6.97 -19.56
CA VAL A 461 -30.76 -7.86 -18.42
C VAL A 461 -30.27 -9.30 -18.68
N SER A 462 -30.56 -9.86 -19.84
CA SER A 462 -30.14 -11.22 -20.15
C SER A 462 -28.63 -11.38 -20.16
N GLN A 463 -27.90 -10.39 -20.67
CA GLN A 463 -26.45 -10.38 -20.72
C GLN A 463 -25.84 -10.21 -19.31
N ALA A 464 -26.38 -9.31 -18.50
CA ALA A 464 -25.91 -9.08 -17.13
C ALA A 464 -26.11 -10.33 -16.23
N VAL A 465 -27.26 -11.00 -16.37
CA VAL A 465 -27.51 -12.26 -15.68
C VAL A 465 -26.63 -13.41 -16.21
N GLN A 466 -26.36 -13.42 -17.51
CA GLN A 466 -25.41 -14.38 -18.10
C GLN A 466 -24.00 -14.17 -17.55
N GLN A 467 -23.58 -12.92 -17.38
CA GLN A 467 -22.30 -12.59 -16.77
C GLN A 467 -22.22 -13.07 -15.32
N ALA A 468 -23.25 -12.80 -14.51
CA ALA A 468 -23.31 -13.29 -13.13
C ALA A 468 -23.25 -14.83 -13.04
N TYR A 469 -23.82 -15.54 -14.01
CA TYR A 469 -23.68 -16.99 -14.12
C TYR A 469 -22.24 -17.41 -14.46
N LEU A 470 -21.60 -16.76 -15.43
CA LEU A 470 -20.22 -17.06 -15.81
C LEU A 470 -19.24 -16.78 -14.68
N GLU A 471 -19.50 -15.76 -13.86
CA GLU A 471 -18.73 -15.43 -12.67
C GLU A 471 -19.02 -16.35 -11.45
N GLY A 472 -19.94 -17.32 -11.61
CA GLY A 472 -20.29 -18.27 -10.56
C GLY A 472 -21.09 -17.67 -9.40
N LEU A 473 -21.69 -16.47 -9.59
CA LEU A 473 -22.51 -15.80 -8.58
C LEU A 473 -23.91 -16.40 -8.47
N ILE A 474 -24.42 -17.01 -9.55
CA ILE A 474 -25.69 -17.71 -9.63
C ILE A 474 -25.51 -19.04 -10.35
N SER A 475 -26.39 -20.01 -10.05
CA SER A 475 -26.41 -21.30 -10.75
C SER A 475 -27.19 -21.22 -12.08
N ILE A 476 -26.97 -22.20 -12.96
CA ILE A 476 -27.72 -22.29 -14.22
C ILE A 476 -29.26 -22.38 -13.99
N ARG A 477 -29.68 -22.99 -12.88
CA ARG A 477 -31.10 -23.13 -12.53
C ARG A 477 -31.74 -21.82 -12.09
N GLU A 478 -30.95 -20.90 -11.54
CA GLU A 478 -31.43 -19.62 -11.05
C GLU A 478 -31.45 -18.52 -12.11
N LYS A 479 -30.74 -18.74 -13.24
CA LYS A 479 -30.58 -17.77 -14.31
C LYS A 479 -31.93 -17.23 -14.84
N GLU A 480 -32.84 -18.12 -15.20
CA GLU A 480 -34.14 -17.72 -15.73
C GLU A 480 -34.99 -16.98 -14.68
N ALA A 481 -34.91 -17.43 -13.42
CA ALA A 481 -35.62 -16.79 -12.31
C ALA A 481 -35.08 -15.35 -12.03
N TYR A 482 -33.77 -15.14 -12.10
CA TYR A 482 -33.18 -13.80 -11.94
C TYR A 482 -33.47 -12.89 -13.14
N CYS A 483 -33.46 -13.41 -14.39
CA CYS A 483 -33.89 -12.63 -15.56
C CYS A 483 -35.32 -12.11 -15.36
N ALA A 484 -36.27 -12.99 -15.11
CA ALA A 484 -37.67 -12.61 -14.91
C ALA A 484 -37.87 -11.64 -13.73
N LYS A 485 -37.14 -11.86 -12.63
CA LYS A 485 -37.19 -11.02 -11.45
C LYS A 485 -36.70 -9.60 -11.71
N ILE A 486 -35.56 -9.45 -12.41
CA ILE A 486 -34.95 -8.17 -12.73
C ILE A 486 -35.79 -7.43 -13.78
N GLU A 487 -36.28 -8.12 -14.80
CA GLU A 487 -37.21 -7.55 -15.78
C GLU A 487 -38.46 -6.98 -15.11
N ALA A 488 -39.03 -7.70 -14.13
CA ALA A 488 -40.16 -7.21 -13.35
C ALA A 488 -39.82 -5.94 -12.56
N TYR A 489 -38.62 -5.84 -11.98
CA TYR A 489 -38.19 -4.63 -11.28
C TYR A 489 -38.05 -3.44 -12.22
N ILE A 490 -37.40 -3.62 -13.37
CA ILE A 490 -37.15 -2.58 -14.37
C ILE A 490 -38.46 -2.12 -15.04
N SER A 491 -39.44 -2.99 -15.14
CA SER A 491 -40.75 -2.69 -15.71
C SER A 491 -41.63 -1.82 -14.78
N ASN A 492 -41.15 -1.43 -13.60
CA ASN A 492 -41.84 -0.44 -12.75
C ASN A 492 -42.09 0.85 -13.54
N PRO A 493 -43.33 1.37 -13.59
CA PRO A 493 -43.69 2.54 -14.41
C PRO A 493 -42.85 3.78 -14.17
N GLN A 494 -42.34 3.98 -12.94
CA GLN A 494 -41.48 5.12 -12.59
C GLN A 494 -39.99 4.85 -12.90
N ALA A 495 -39.54 3.59 -12.86
CA ALA A 495 -38.15 3.23 -13.10
C ALA A 495 -37.85 2.94 -14.56
N SER A 496 -38.84 2.54 -15.37
CA SER A 496 -38.66 2.10 -16.75
C SER A 496 -38.00 3.17 -17.64
N GLU A 497 -38.30 4.45 -17.42
CA GLU A 497 -37.67 5.56 -18.14
C GLU A 497 -36.16 5.59 -17.94
N TRP A 498 -35.65 5.10 -16.81
CA TRP A 498 -34.22 5.14 -16.50
C TRP A 498 -33.39 4.13 -17.28
N PHE A 499 -34.04 3.16 -17.90
CA PHE A 499 -33.43 2.09 -18.68
C PHE A 499 -33.72 2.20 -20.18
N GLY A 500 -34.21 3.37 -20.64
CA GLY A 500 -34.43 3.66 -22.04
C GLY A 500 -33.14 3.84 -22.82
N PRO A 501 -33.11 3.46 -24.13
CA PRO A 501 -31.93 3.56 -24.97
C PRO A 501 -31.50 4.98 -25.31
N GLU A 502 -32.36 5.96 -25.08
CA GLU A 502 -32.12 7.39 -25.31
C GLU A 502 -31.24 8.02 -24.22
N ASN A 503 -31.05 7.33 -23.11
CA ASN A 503 -30.31 7.85 -21.98
C ASN A 503 -28.80 7.61 -22.13
N ASN A 504 -27.99 8.62 -21.77
CA ASN A 504 -26.55 8.40 -21.56
C ASN A 504 -26.31 8.03 -20.10
N ILE A 505 -25.91 6.78 -19.86
CA ILE A 505 -25.91 6.15 -18.55
C ILE A 505 -24.51 5.82 -18.10
N MET A 506 -24.19 6.21 -16.84
CA MET A 506 -22.97 5.82 -16.16
C MET A 506 -23.33 5.09 -14.85
N ASN A 507 -23.02 3.81 -14.77
CA ASN A 507 -23.17 3.01 -13.57
C ASN A 507 -21.87 3.01 -12.77
N GLU A 508 -21.95 3.16 -11.45
CA GLU A 508 -20.85 3.07 -10.48
C GLU A 508 -19.57 3.83 -10.88
N ARG A 509 -19.71 5.03 -11.42
CA ARG A 509 -18.56 5.87 -11.77
C ARG A 509 -18.09 6.71 -10.59
N ASP A 510 -16.77 6.68 -10.36
CA ASP A 510 -16.13 7.48 -9.31
C ASP A 510 -16.20 8.97 -9.64
N ILE A 511 -16.68 9.76 -8.70
CA ILE A 511 -16.56 11.21 -8.68
C ILE A 511 -15.34 11.55 -7.81
N LEU A 512 -14.33 12.17 -8.40
CA LEU A 512 -13.07 12.50 -7.73
C LEU A 512 -13.13 13.91 -7.12
N PHE A 513 -12.67 14.05 -5.89
CA PHE A 513 -12.55 15.33 -5.20
C PHE A 513 -11.09 15.78 -5.12
N PRO A 514 -10.83 17.09 -5.05
CA PRO A 514 -9.51 17.59 -4.69
C PRO A 514 -9.06 16.97 -3.36
N GLY A 515 -7.83 16.45 -3.32
CA GLY A 515 -7.31 15.74 -2.15
C GLY A 515 -7.54 14.23 -2.13
N GLY A 516 -7.95 13.63 -3.27
CA GLY A 516 -7.95 12.18 -3.46
C GLY A 516 -9.14 11.42 -2.86
N ARG A 517 -10.12 12.11 -2.26
CA ARG A 517 -11.38 11.47 -1.87
C ARG A 517 -12.22 11.17 -3.10
N LYS A 518 -12.88 10.03 -3.10
CA LYS A 518 -13.80 9.61 -4.15
C LYS A 518 -15.17 9.24 -3.57
N THR A 519 -16.21 9.38 -4.39
CA THR A 519 -17.56 8.88 -4.12
C THR A 519 -18.13 8.25 -5.37
N ARG A 520 -19.01 7.26 -5.22
CA ARG A 520 -19.49 6.44 -6.32
C ARG A 520 -21.01 6.28 -6.21
N PRO A 521 -21.80 7.04 -7.01
CA PRO A 521 -23.23 6.79 -7.17
C PRO A 521 -23.48 5.49 -7.93
N ASP A 522 -24.56 4.77 -7.61
CA ASP A 522 -24.90 3.52 -8.29
C ASP A 522 -25.21 3.75 -9.77
N ARG A 523 -26.00 4.80 -10.08
CA ARG A 523 -26.38 5.13 -11.46
C ARG A 523 -26.51 6.64 -11.65
N ILE A 524 -25.93 7.15 -12.72
CA ILE A 524 -26.10 8.53 -13.19
C ILE A 524 -26.64 8.49 -14.61
N ILE A 525 -27.68 9.28 -14.88
CA ILE A 525 -28.32 9.38 -16.19
C ILE A 525 -28.23 10.82 -16.66
N PHE A 526 -27.69 11.03 -17.86
CA PHE A 526 -27.67 12.31 -18.55
C PHE A 526 -28.73 12.30 -19.63
N ASN A 527 -29.73 13.16 -19.49
CA ASN A 527 -30.80 13.33 -20.48
C ASN A 527 -30.96 14.82 -20.76
N GLY A 528 -30.35 15.30 -21.85
CA GLY A 528 -30.31 16.74 -22.18
C GLY A 528 -29.66 17.58 -21.10
N SER A 529 -30.39 18.52 -20.51
CA SER A 529 -29.93 19.41 -19.41
C SER A 529 -30.09 18.80 -18.02
N VAL A 530 -30.86 17.71 -17.88
CA VAL A 530 -31.19 17.10 -16.60
C VAL A 530 -30.26 15.93 -16.32
N VAL A 531 -29.67 15.93 -15.12
CA VAL A 531 -28.87 14.81 -14.61
C VAL A 531 -29.63 14.14 -13.46
N ARG A 532 -29.91 12.84 -13.59
CA ARG A 532 -30.56 12.04 -12.56
C ARG A 532 -29.59 11.09 -11.89
N ILE A 533 -29.65 11.05 -10.57
CA ILE A 533 -28.86 10.11 -9.75
C ILE A 533 -29.82 9.13 -9.10
N ILE A 534 -29.56 7.84 -9.29
CA ILE A 534 -30.37 6.78 -8.68
C ILE A 534 -29.44 5.93 -7.79
N ASP A 535 -29.89 5.71 -6.56
CA ASP A 535 -29.21 4.86 -5.58
C ASP A 535 -30.13 3.68 -5.24
N TYR A 536 -29.65 2.45 -5.50
CA TYR A 536 -30.44 1.22 -5.34
C TYR A 536 -30.39 0.71 -3.91
N LYS A 537 -31.55 0.32 -3.38
CA LYS A 537 -31.64 -0.34 -2.08
C LYS A 537 -32.44 -1.63 -2.19
N PHE A 538 -31.77 -2.75 -1.96
CA PHE A 538 -32.37 -4.09 -2.01
C PHE A 538 -32.81 -4.59 -0.63
N GLY A 539 -32.55 -3.83 0.45
CA GLY A 539 -33.02 -4.11 1.80
C GLY A 539 -34.47 -3.63 2.04
N GLN A 540 -35.04 -4.03 3.17
CA GLN A 540 -36.40 -3.61 3.57
C GLN A 540 -36.42 -2.34 4.43
N SER A 541 -35.26 -1.90 4.96
CA SER A 541 -35.21 -0.74 5.87
C SER A 541 -35.10 0.57 5.09
N GLU A 542 -36.00 1.50 5.41
CA GLU A 542 -35.95 2.87 4.91
C GLU A 542 -35.23 3.74 5.93
N GLU A 543 -34.02 4.17 5.62
CA GLU A 543 -33.17 4.95 6.52
C GLU A 543 -32.88 6.34 5.95
N ASN A 544 -33.03 7.38 6.77
CA ASN A 544 -32.73 8.76 6.40
C ASN A 544 -31.28 8.98 5.95
N LYS A 545 -30.38 8.06 6.25
CA LYS A 545 -28.98 8.13 5.78
C LYS A 545 -28.87 8.02 4.25
N TYR A 546 -29.77 7.24 3.60
CA TYR A 546 -29.77 7.08 2.14
C TYR A 546 -30.18 8.36 1.41
N LEU A 547 -31.16 9.08 1.96
CA LEU A 547 -31.57 10.39 1.44
C LEU A 547 -30.43 11.41 1.55
N LYS A 548 -29.71 11.42 2.68
CA LYS A 548 -28.53 12.27 2.87
C LYS A 548 -27.41 11.93 1.89
N GLN A 549 -27.19 10.65 1.61
CA GLN A 549 -26.19 10.18 0.66
C GLN A 549 -26.50 10.69 -0.76
N VAL A 550 -27.70 10.50 -1.25
CA VAL A 550 -28.13 10.97 -2.57
C VAL A 550 -28.10 12.50 -2.64
N GLY A 551 -28.57 13.20 -1.58
CA GLY A 551 -28.47 14.65 -1.49
C GLY A 551 -27.04 15.17 -1.58
N PHE A 552 -26.07 14.44 -1.01
CA PHE A 552 -24.65 14.75 -1.15
C PHE A 552 -24.18 14.58 -2.60
N TYR A 553 -24.59 13.53 -3.30
CA TYR A 553 -24.27 13.30 -4.71
C TYR A 553 -24.85 14.42 -5.59
N CYS A 554 -26.11 14.79 -5.39
CA CYS A 554 -26.75 15.89 -6.12
C CYS A 554 -26.01 17.22 -5.93
N ASN A 555 -25.65 17.56 -4.70
CA ASN A 555 -24.90 18.77 -4.40
C ASN A 555 -23.50 18.75 -5.03
N THR A 556 -22.89 17.58 -5.13
CA THR A 556 -21.58 17.41 -5.77
C THR A 556 -21.66 17.68 -7.27
N LEU A 557 -22.63 17.11 -7.98
CA LEU A 557 -22.81 17.37 -9.42
C LEU A 557 -23.22 18.84 -9.70
N ARG A 558 -24.02 19.46 -8.83
CA ARG A 558 -24.30 20.90 -8.96
C ARG A 558 -23.02 21.75 -8.85
N LYS A 559 -22.10 21.39 -7.97
CA LYS A 559 -20.78 22.06 -7.85
C LYS A 559 -19.89 21.81 -9.07
N MET A 560 -20.06 20.70 -9.80
CA MET A 560 -19.38 20.41 -11.05
C MET A 560 -19.96 21.20 -12.24
N GLY A 561 -21.04 21.97 -12.05
CA GLY A 561 -21.62 22.86 -13.06
C GLY A 561 -22.93 22.35 -13.69
N PHE A 562 -23.45 21.21 -13.28
CA PHE A 562 -24.76 20.73 -13.74
C PHE A 562 -25.89 21.51 -13.04
N LYS A 563 -26.76 22.18 -13.83
CA LYS A 563 -27.78 23.08 -13.28
C LYS A 563 -29.02 22.35 -12.76
N GLU A 564 -29.43 21.30 -13.48
CA GLU A 564 -30.64 20.54 -13.18
C GLU A 564 -30.23 19.12 -12.73
N VAL A 565 -30.21 18.88 -11.41
CA VAL A 565 -29.83 17.60 -10.84
C VAL A 565 -30.93 17.09 -9.93
N GLU A 566 -31.45 15.92 -10.27
CA GLU A 566 -32.50 15.20 -9.54
C GLU A 566 -31.88 13.96 -8.86
N GLY A 567 -32.28 13.67 -7.63
CA GLY A 567 -31.81 12.50 -6.89
C GLY A 567 -32.95 11.57 -6.50
N TYR A 568 -32.71 10.26 -6.58
CA TYR A 568 -33.71 9.25 -6.26
C TYR A 568 -33.08 8.12 -5.44
N VAL A 569 -33.79 7.68 -4.40
CA VAL A 569 -33.53 6.41 -3.73
C VAL A 569 -34.59 5.43 -4.19
N TRP A 570 -34.17 4.33 -4.80
CA TRP A 570 -35.08 3.30 -5.27
C TRP A 570 -34.97 2.03 -4.41
N TYR A 571 -36.02 1.78 -3.66
CA TYR A 571 -36.21 0.54 -2.90
C TYR A 571 -36.74 -0.54 -3.87
N VAL A 572 -35.81 -1.25 -4.53
CA VAL A 572 -36.11 -2.09 -5.70
C VAL A 572 -37.14 -3.19 -5.39
N LYS A 573 -36.99 -3.91 -4.27
CA LYS A 573 -37.88 -5.01 -3.90
C LYS A 573 -39.31 -4.55 -3.60
N SER A 574 -39.51 -3.36 -3.04
CA SER A 574 -40.83 -2.80 -2.75
C SER A 574 -41.39 -1.98 -3.90
N GLY A 575 -40.58 -1.65 -4.90
CA GLY A 575 -40.95 -0.77 -6.00
C GLY A 575 -41.09 0.71 -5.62
N LYS A 576 -40.77 1.08 -4.37
CA LYS A 576 -40.92 2.47 -3.87
C LYS A 576 -39.74 3.33 -4.34
N ILE A 577 -40.06 4.48 -4.90
CA ILE A 577 -39.09 5.50 -5.31
C ILE A 577 -39.30 6.77 -4.49
N VAL A 578 -38.24 7.29 -3.91
CA VAL A 578 -38.27 8.53 -3.12
C VAL A 578 -37.35 9.54 -3.76
N GLN A 579 -37.87 10.70 -4.14
CA GLN A 579 -37.09 11.81 -4.66
C GLN A 579 -36.46 12.62 -3.50
N VAL A 580 -35.20 13.10 -3.70
CA VAL A 580 -34.38 13.79 -2.70
C VAL A 580 -34.17 15.25 -3.06
#